data_b3543b6dd9c7e2ea0a2ff594162ce78a
#
_entry.id   b3543b6dd9c7e2ea0a2ff594162ce78a
#
_cell.length_a   1.000
_cell.length_b   1.000
_cell.length_c   1.000
_cell.angle_alpha   90.00
_cell.angle_beta   90.00
_cell.angle_gamma   90.00
#
_symmetry.space_group_name_H-M   'P 1'
#
loop_
_entity.id
_entity.type
_entity.pdbx_description
1 polymer ?
#
loop_
_entity_poly.entity_id
_entity_poly.type
_entity_poly.pdbx_seq_one_letter_code
_entity_poly.pdbx_strand_id
1 'polypeptide(L)'
;MIIGITGGDGFVGYHTYTYLKYATEHEVIKLDRDFGKDVRLKECDWVIHLAGMNRGDENEIYETNIRLTAYLLESIAEDTKILFASSLQAEEDNLYGASKRECEDMLRGANPLHRSIRIPNVFGPFCKPNYNSFVATFCHKLCNDEEPEVMVDNTVQLTFVTDVVKMFIEQIETDTINPLPHEFIKVTEVLEMLKGYKAQYGFGGKIPNLDTNFKKHLFNTFRSYMNHEDRLFPTITHSDDRGDLAELVNVDMSEGLVFTSFTNPG
;
A
#
# COMPACT_ATOMS: atom_id res chain seq x y z
N MET A 1 21.22 0.70 -11.58
CA MET A 1 20.55 1.93 -12.05
C MET A 1 20.36 2.86 -10.86
N ILE A 2 20.36 4.18 -11.12
CA ILE A 2 20.01 5.20 -10.13
C ILE A 2 18.54 5.54 -10.30
N ILE A 3 17.74 5.34 -9.25
CA ILE A 3 16.29 5.54 -9.28
C ILE A 3 15.91 6.65 -8.29
N GLY A 4 15.39 7.76 -8.79
CA GLY A 4 14.83 8.84 -8.01
C GLY A 4 13.36 8.57 -7.66
N ILE A 5 12.94 8.88 -6.43
CA ILE A 5 11.54 8.75 -5.99
C ILE A 5 11.08 10.10 -5.45
N THR A 6 10.13 10.75 -6.13
CA THR A 6 9.41 11.89 -5.57
C THR A 6 8.24 11.41 -4.73
N GLY A 7 7.88 12.13 -3.68
CA GLY A 7 6.80 11.70 -2.79
C GLY A 7 7.13 10.45 -1.94
N GLY A 8 8.42 10.20 -1.70
CA GLY A 8 8.91 9.02 -0.96
C GLY A 8 8.45 8.93 0.50
N ASP A 9 7.93 10.01 1.09
CA ASP A 9 7.34 10.02 2.43
C ASP A 9 5.82 9.74 2.44
N GLY A 10 5.21 9.66 1.25
CA GLY A 10 3.82 9.25 1.11
C GLY A 10 3.63 7.74 1.31
N PHE A 11 2.39 7.28 1.40
CA PHE A 11 2.07 5.87 1.63
C PHE A 11 2.70 4.94 0.59
N VAL A 12 2.42 5.14 -0.69
CA VAL A 12 2.99 4.33 -1.77
C VAL A 12 4.50 4.56 -1.88
N GLY A 13 4.95 5.82 -1.72
CA GLY A 13 6.35 6.19 -1.79
C GLY A 13 7.23 5.51 -0.75
N TYR A 14 6.76 5.42 0.50
CA TYR A 14 7.45 4.71 1.58
C TYR A 14 7.68 3.23 1.23
N HIS A 15 6.64 2.53 0.77
CA HIS A 15 6.76 1.13 0.37
C HIS A 15 7.67 0.96 -0.84
N THR A 16 7.57 1.83 -1.84
CA THR A 16 8.42 1.81 -3.04
C THR A 16 9.89 2.02 -2.67
N TYR A 17 10.18 3.06 -1.87
CA TYR A 17 11.54 3.34 -1.42
C TYR A 17 12.12 2.19 -0.61
N THR A 18 11.36 1.66 0.35
CA THR A 18 11.82 0.58 1.23
C THR A 18 12.11 -0.68 0.43
N TYR A 19 11.22 -1.05 -0.50
CA TYR A 19 11.43 -2.25 -1.32
C TYR A 19 12.66 -2.10 -2.23
N LEU A 20 12.76 -1.02 -2.98
CA LEU A 20 13.89 -0.77 -3.86
C LEU A 20 15.21 -0.77 -3.09
N LYS A 21 15.27 -0.10 -1.95
CA LYS A 21 16.49 0.03 -1.15
C LYS A 21 16.98 -1.28 -0.53
N TYR A 22 16.06 -2.17 -0.13
CA TYR A 22 16.43 -3.37 0.66
C TYR A 22 16.24 -4.69 -0.09
N ALA A 23 15.54 -4.69 -1.20
CA ALA A 23 15.25 -5.89 -1.98
C ALA A 23 15.80 -5.87 -3.41
N THR A 24 16.51 -4.81 -3.80
CA THR A 24 17.16 -4.71 -5.13
C THR A 24 18.58 -4.17 -5.00
N GLU A 25 19.35 -4.31 -6.08
CA GLU A 25 20.71 -3.77 -6.20
C GLU A 25 20.75 -2.34 -6.79
N HIS A 26 19.61 -1.66 -6.86
CA HIS A 26 19.53 -0.30 -7.39
C HIS A 26 20.00 0.74 -6.36
N GLU A 27 20.64 1.78 -6.85
CA GLU A 27 20.85 2.98 -6.05
C GLU A 27 19.57 3.80 -6.02
N VAL A 28 19.08 4.11 -4.82
CA VAL A 28 17.76 4.74 -4.64
C VAL A 28 17.90 6.08 -3.95
N ILE A 29 17.41 7.12 -4.60
CA ILE A 29 17.41 8.49 -4.10
C ILE A 29 15.98 8.88 -3.73
N LYS A 30 15.72 9.08 -2.43
CA LYS A 30 14.48 9.68 -1.98
C LYS A 30 14.59 11.20 -2.12
N LEU A 31 13.74 11.76 -2.96
CA LEU A 31 13.72 13.19 -3.29
C LEU A 31 12.76 13.93 -2.37
N ASP A 32 13.21 15.01 -1.79
CA ASP A 32 12.43 15.85 -0.87
C ASP A 32 11.37 16.69 -1.60
N ARG A 33 10.60 17.49 -0.87
CA ARG A 33 9.51 18.33 -1.45
C ARG A 33 10.01 19.33 -2.47
N ASP A 34 11.22 19.85 -2.28
CA ASP A 34 11.88 20.81 -3.19
C ASP A 34 12.74 20.10 -4.25
N PHE A 35 12.33 18.90 -4.67
CA PHE A 35 13.12 18.04 -5.56
C PHE A 35 13.56 18.72 -6.86
N GLY A 36 12.83 19.72 -7.36
CA GLY A 36 13.23 20.49 -8.54
C GLY A 36 14.57 21.21 -8.40
N LYS A 37 15.11 21.35 -7.18
CA LYS A 37 16.44 21.91 -6.90
C LYS A 37 17.50 20.83 -6.62
N ASP A 38 17.11 19.58 -6.57
CA ASP A 38 18.02 18.47 -6.28
C ASP A 38 18.83 18.11 -7.51
N VAL A 39 20.11 18.46 -7.50
CA VAL A 39 21.03 18.19 -8.62
C VAL A 39 21.16 16.71 -8.98
N ARG A 40 20.88 15.81 -8.03
CA ARG A 40 20.94 14.36 -8.22
C ARG A 40 19.85 13.84 -9.18
N LEU A 41 18.80 14.63 -9.43
CA LEU A 41 17.79 14.30 -10.44
C LEU A 41 18.38 14.07 -11.83
N LYS A 42 19.43 14.84 -12.18
CA LYS A 42 20.13 14.71 -13.47
C LYS A 42 20.98 13.43 -13.61
N GLU A 43 21.21 12.75 -12.49
CA GLU A 43 21.98 11.50 -12.45
C GLU A 43 21.06 10.26 -12.48
N CYS A 44 19.73 10.46 -12.39
CA CYS A 44 18.78 9.36 -12.35
C CYS A 44 18.56 8.74 -13.73
N ASP A 45 18.67 7.42 -13.82
CA ASP A 45 18.22 6.64 -14.98
C ASP A 45 16.69 6.61 -15.07
N TRP A 46 16.04 6.52 -13.90
CA TRP A 46 14.59 6.54 -13.73
C TRP A 46 14.16 7.49 -12.62
N VAL A 47 12.99 8.09 -12.81
CA VAL A 47 12.28 8.77 -11.72
C VAL A 47 10.89 8.16 -11.58
N ILE A 48 10.57 7.64 -10.39
CA ILE A 48 9.21 7.24 -10.01
C ILE A 48 8.54 8.48 -9.40
N HIS A 49 7.62 9.08 -10.15
CA HIS A 49 6.93 10.30 -9.75
C HIS A 49 5.64 9.97 -8.99
N LEU A 50 5.71 10.00 -7.65
CA LEU A 50 4.61 9.75 -6.71
C LEU A 50 4.18 11.02 -5.98
N ALA A 51 4.94 12.10 -6.09
CA ALA A 51 4.58 13.38 -5.49
C ALA A 51 3.27 13.90 -6.10
N GLY A 52 2.34 14.27 -5.22
CA GLY A 52 1.07 14.83 -5.61
C GLY A 52 0.20 15.12 -4.41
N MET A 53 -0.75 16.02 -4.58
CA MET A 53 -1.78 16.36 -3.61
C MET A 53 -3.09 15.65 -4.00
N ASN A 54 -3.75 15.05 -3.04
CA ASN A 54 -4.98 14.28 -3.26
C ASN A 54 -6.05 14.59 -2.20
N ARG A 55 -5.82 15.60 -1.35
CA ARG A 55 -6.76 16.06 -0.33
C ARG A 55 -6.50 17.53 0.00
N GLY A 56 -7.57 18.31 0.11
CA GLY A 56 -7.54 19.74 0.39
C GLY A 56 -8.53 20.47 -0.48
N ASP A 57 -8.25 21.74 -0.77
CA ASP A 57 -9.00 22.51 -1.76
C ASP A 57 -8.77 21.93 -3.17
N GLU A 58 -9.84 21.79 -3.96
CA GLU A 58 -9.79 21.13 -5.27
C GLU A 58 -8.92 21.88 -6.28
N ASN A 59 -8.93 23.23 -6.24
CA ASN A 59 -8.10 24.03 -7.13
C ASN A 59 -6.62 23.94 -6.70
N GLU A 60 -6.36 23.94 -5.39
CA GLU A 60 -5.01 23.77 -4.86
C GLU A 60 -4.43 22.39 -5.23
N ILE A 61 -5.26 21.34 -5.21
CA ILE A 61 -4.91 20.00 -5.67
C ILE A 61 -4.50 20.04 -7.14
N TYR A 62 -5.36 20.62 -7.98
CA TYR A 62 -5.11 20.71 -9.43
C TYR A 62 -3.80 21.45 -9.73
N GLU A 63 -3.66 22.68 -9.23
CA GLU A 63 -2.49 23.51 -9.47
C GLU A 63 -1.19 22.89 -8.93
N THR A 64 -1.25 22.27 -7.75
CA THR A 64 -0.08 21.64 -7.12
C THR A 64 0.41 20.46 -7.95
N ASN A 65 -0.49 19.59 -8.43
CA ASN A 65 -0.11 18.42 -9.22
C ASN A 65 0.53 18.83 -10.54
N ILE A 66 -0.03 19.81 -11.25
CA ILE A 66 0.54 20.36 -12.48
C ILE A 66 1.94 20.94 -12.22
N ARG A 67 2.07 21.77 -11.19
CA ARG A 67 3.34 22.41 -10.83
C ARG A 67 4.43 21.40 -10.49
N LEU A 68 4.10 20.33 -9.74
CA LEU A 68 5.08 19.30 -9.40
C LEU A 68 5.56 18.54 -10.63
N THR A 69 4.67 18.26 -11.58
CA THR A 69 5.03 17.60 -12.84
C THR A 69 5.89 18.52 -13.72
N ALA A 70 5.56 19.83 -13.80
CA ALA A 70 6.37 20.80 -14.52
C ALA A 70 7.79 20.88 -13.93
N TYR A 71 7.93 20.98 -12.60
CA TYR A 71 9.22 21.00 -11.92
C TYR A 71 10.05 19.75 -12.18
N LEU A 72 9.40 18.58 -12.26
CA LEU A 72 10.11 17.35 -12.62
C LEU A 72 10.70 17.46 -14.02
N LEU A 73 9.89 17.84 -15.00
CA LEU A 73 10.31 17.96 -16.40
C LEU A 73 11.44 18.96 -16.62
N GLU A 74 11.46 20.07 -15.85
CA GLU A 74 12.54 21.07 -15.91
C GLU A 74 13.85 20.60 -15.24
N SER A 75 13.81 19.58 -14.38
CA SER A 75 14.91 19.23 -13.49
C SER A 75 15.65 17.95 -13.86
N ILE A 76 15.04 17.08 -14.67
CA ILE A 76 15.62 15.81 -15.12
C ILE A 76 16.53 15.99 -16.35
N ALA A 77 17.36 14.97 -16.64
CA ALA A 77 18.08 14.90 -17.92
C ALA A 77 17.13 14.44 -19.05
N GLU A 78 17.50 14.71 -20.30
CA GLU A 78 16.67 14.38 -21.48
C GLU A 78 16.44 12.87 -21.66
N ASP A 79 17.39 12.04 -21.21
CA ASP A 79 17.36 10.58 -21.28
C ASP A 79 16.80 9.91 -20.03
N THR A 80 16.42 10.68 -18.99
CA THR A 80 15.80 10.16 -17.78
C THR A 80 14.42 9.58 -18.11
N LYS A 81 14.17 8.33 -17.73
CA LYS A 81 12.87 7.69 -17.87
C LYS A 81 11.97 8.04 -16.69
N ILE A 82 10.68 8.25 -16.95
CA ILE A 82 9.70 8.61 -15.92
C ILE A 82 8.64 7.52 -15.80
N LEU A 83 8.41 7.05 -14.57
CA LEU A 83 7.25 6.26 -14.21
C LEU A 83 6.32 7.11 -13.34
N PHE A 84 5.16 7.50 -13.88
CA PHE A 84 4.19 8.35 -13.22
C PHE A 84 3.04 7.54 -12.63
N ALA A 85 2.80 7.71 -11.33
CA ALA A 85 1.62 7.18 -10.66
C ALA A 85 0.42 8.09 -10.92
N SER A 86 -0.35 7.76 -11.93
CA SER A 86 -1.66 8.35 -12.20
C SER A 86 -2.75 7.66 -11.37
N SER A 87 -4.01 7.89 -11.66
CA SER A 87 -5.16 7.35 -10.94
C SER A 87 -6.24 6.92 -11.91
N LEU A 88 -7.03 5.89 -11.55
CA LEU A 88 -8.26 5.58 -12.28
C LEU A 88 -9.23 6.76 -12.30
N GLN A 89 -9.20 7.63 -11.30
CA GLN A 89 -9.98 8.87 -11.28
C GLN A 89 -9.61 9.84 -12.42
N ALA A 90 -8.51 9.61 -13.15
CA ALA A 90 -8.23 10.34 -14.36
C ALA A 90 -9.33 10.20 -15.43
N GLU A 91 -10.20 9.21 -15.33
CA GLU A 91 -11.38 9.02 -16.21
C GLU A 91 -12.64 9.73 -15.67
N GLU A 92 -12.61 10.22 -14.44
CA GLU A 92 -13.74 10.85 -13.77
C GLU A 92 -13.78 12.37 -14.00
N ASP A 93 -14.99 12.94 -13.88
CA ASP A 93 -15.20 14.39 -13.99
C ASP A 93 -15.06 15.06 -12.61
N ASN A 94 -13.81 15.12 -12.12
CA ASN A 94 -13.44 15.87 -10.91
C ASN A 94 -12.06 16.51 -11.08
N LEU A 95 -11.74 17.55 -10.30
CA LEU A 95 -10.49 18.32 -10.44
C LEU A 95 -9.23 17.49 -10.16
N TYR A 96 -9.28 16.53 -9.24
CA TYR A 96 -8.17 15.62 -9.03
C TYR A 96 -7.90 14.75 -10.25
N GLY A 97 -8.96 14.15 -10.83
CA GLY A 97 -8.85 13.37 -12.06
C GLY A 97 -8.36 14.21 -13.23
N ALA A 98 -8.88 15.43 -13.38
CA ALA A 98 -8.42 16.38 -14.39
C ALA A 98 -6.93 16.71 -14.22
N SER A 99 -6.45 16.94 -12.99
CA SER A 99 -5.03 17.16 -12.73
C SER A 99 -4.16 15.98 -13.15
N LYS A 100 -4.63 14.74 -12.92
CA LYS A 100 -3.90 13.55 -13.33
C LYS A 100 -3.84 13.39 -14.85
N ARG A 101 -4.94 13.64 -15.56
CA ARG A 101 -4.95 13.66 -17.04
C ARG A 101 -3.98 14.70 -17.60
N GLU A 102 -4.02 15.91 -17.08
CA GLU A 102 -3.12 16.99 -17.51
C GLU A 102 -1.66 16.62 -17.29
N CYS A 103 -1.31 16.03 -16.13
CA CYS A 103 0.04 15.52 -15.89
C CYS A 103 0.43 14.42 -16.88
N GLU A 104 -0.48 13.47 -17.22
CA GLU A 104 -0.24 12.45 -18.25
C GLU A 104 0.07 13.10 -19.61
N ASP A 105 -0.68 14.14 -20.01
CA ASP A 105 -0.50 14.84 -21.27
C ASP A 105 0.78 15.66 -21.31
N MET A 106 1.13 16.36 -20.23
CA MET A 106 2.41 17.07 -20.08
C MET A 106 3.60 16.12 -20.25
N LEU A 107 3.58 14.97 -19.55
CA LEU A 107 4.62 13.96 -19.65
C LEU A 107 4.71 13.37 -21.06
N ARG A 108 3.57 13.08 -21.70
CA ARG A 108 3.51 12.57 -23.07
C ARG A 108 4.10 13.53 -24.09
N GLY A 109 3.85 14.83 -23.88
CA GLY A 109 4.34 15.86 -24.79
C GLY A 109 5.83 16.18 -24.61
N ALA A 110 6.37 16.02 -23.41
CA ALA A 110 7.72 16.46 -23.08
C ALA A 110 8.74 15.33 -22.98
N ASN A 111 8.33 14.10 -22.62
CA ASN A 111 9.23 12.97 -22.43
C ASN A 111 8.72 11.70 -23.11
N PRO A 112 9.28 11.30 -24.25
CA PRO A 112 8.85 10.10 -24.97
C PRO A 112 9.15 8.78 -24.22
N LEU A 113 10.00 8.83 -23.19
CA LEU A 113 10.38 7.67 -22.37
C LEU A 113 9.51 7.54 -21.11
N HIS A 114 8.48 8.40 -20.94
CA HIS A 114 7.58 8.32 -19.81
C HIS A 114 6.62 7.13 -19.90
N ARG A 115 6.17 6.69 -18.73
CA ARG A 115 5.08 5.75 -18.55
C ARG A 115 4.14 6.26 -17.48
N SER A 116 2.86 6.32 -17.78
CA SER A 116 1.81 6.67 -16.83
C SER A 116 1.00 5.44 -16.48
N ILE A 117 0.83 5.15 -15.18
CA ILE A 117 0.09 4.01 -14.70
C ILE A 117 -1.06 4.51 -13.84
N ARG A 118 -2.29 4.22 -14.27
CA ARG A 118 -3.51 4.55 -13.52
C ARG A 118 -3.75 3.50 -12.44
N ILE A 119 -3.59 3.93 -11.19
CA ILE A 119 -3.65 3.07 -10.01
C ILE A 119 -5.05 3.16 -9.39
N PRO A 120 -5.67 2.02 -8.99
CA PRO A 120 -6.91 1.99 -8.21
C PRO A 120 -6.73 2.54 -6.79
N ASN A 121 -7.76 2.40 -5.94
CA ASN A 121 -7.62 2.67 -4.53
C ASN A 121 -6.62 1.71 -3.88
N VAL A 122 -5.57 2.25 -3.29
CA VAL A 122 -4.49 1.47 -2.68
C VAL A 122 -4.75 1.29 -1.18
N PHE A 123 -4.57 0.07 -0.70
CA PHE A 123 -4.62 -0.24 0.74
C PHE A 123 -3.37 -1.03 1.17
N GLY A 124 -3.09 -1.04 2.46
CA GLY A 124 -1.95 -1.77 3.02
C GLY A 124 -1.50 -1.24 4.38
N PRO A 125 -0.51 -1.89 5.00
CA PRO A 125 0.10 -1.45 6.24
C PRO A 125 0.64 0.00 6.15
N PHE A 126 0.61 0.72 7.27
CA PHE A 126 1.15 2.08 7.42
C PHE A 126 0.43 3.18 6.61
N CYS A 127 -0.70 2.89 5.98
CA CYS A 127 -1.54 3.93 5.40
C CYS A 127 -2.14 4.79 6.52
N LYS A 128 -2.11 6.12 6.36
CA LYS A 128 -2.61 7.06 7.38
C LYS A 128 -4.15 6.93 7.49
N PRO A 129 -4.69 6.60 8.68
CA PRO A 129 -6.14 6.57 8.91
C PRO A 129 -6.74 7.97 8.87
N ASN A 130 -8.05 8.06 8.64
CA ASN A 130 -8.80 9.31 8.54
C ASN A 130 -8.22 10.29 7.49
N TYR A 131 -7.60 9.76 6.46
CA TYR A 131 -7.03 10.52 5.36
C TYR A 131 -7.67 10.10 4.02
N ASN A 132 -7.06 9.25 3.22
CA ASN A 132 -7.56 8.89 1.88
C ASN A 132 -7.83 7.40 1.68
N SER A 133 -7.80 6.60 2.72
CA SER A 133 -8.11 5.18 2.66
C SER A 133 -9.18 4.83 3.68
N PHE A 134 -10.35 4.44 3.23
CA PHE A 134 -11.39 3.94 4.10
C PHE A 134 -10.97 2.63 4.79
N VAL A 135 -10.20 1.76 4.12
CA VAL A 135 -9.65 0.53 4.71
C VAL A 135 -8.79 0.85 5.93
N ALA A 136 -7.86 1.82 5.78
CA ALA A 136 -7.02 2.29 6.88
C ALA A 136 -7.86 2.85 8.05
N THR A 137 -8.89 3.64 7.71
CA THR A 137 -9.79 4.24 8.69
C THR A 137 -10.61 3.18 9.43
N PHE A 138 -11.13 2.18 8.71
CA PHE A 138 -11.87 1.08 9.31
C PHE A 138 -11.00 0.23 10.22
N CYS A 139 -9.79 -0.15 9.76
CA CYS A 139 -8.83 -0.89 10.58
C CYS A 139 -8.50 -0.13 11.87
N HIS A 140 -8.17 1.16 11.76
CA HIS A 140 -7.84 2.00 12.91
C HIS A 140 -8.99 2.10 13.91
N LYS A 141 -10.21 2.42 13.44
CA LYS A 141 -11.39 2.51 14.30
C LYS A 141 -11.67 1.19 15.00
N LEU A 142 -11.71 0.08 14.28
CA LEU A 142 -11.96 -1.24 14.85
C LEU A 142 -10.91 -1.62 15.91
N CYS A 143 -9.64 -1.32 15.69
CA CYS A 143 -8.57 -1.59 16.66
C CYS A 143 -8.62 -0.68 17.90
N ASN A 144 -9.36 0.44 17.85
CA ASN A 144 -9.60 1.34 18.98
C ASN A 144 -11.02 1.22 19.56
N ASP A 145 -11.73 0.12 19.29
CA ASP A 145 -13.11 -0.13 19.74
C ASP A 145 -14.13 0.94 19.29
N GLU A 146 -13.82 1.63 18.21
CA GLU A 146 -14.73 2.57 17.57
C GLU A 146 -15.51 1.88 16.43
N GLU A 147 -16.79 2.27 16.23
CA GLU A 147 -17.61 1.76 15.13
C GLU A 147 -17.36 2.56 13.85
N PRO A 148 -16.87 1.93 12.76
CA PRO A 148 -16.76 2.60 11.48
C PRO A 148 -18.11 2.86 10.83
N GLU A 149 -18.26 4.01 10.19
CA GLU A 149 -19.46 4.38 9.42
C GLU A 149 -19.20 4.24 7.92
N VAL A 150 -20.15 3.64 7.21
CA VAL A 150 -20.17 3.58 5.76
C VAL A 150 -21.02 4.73 5.23
N MET A 151 -20.37 5.77 4.71
CA MET A 151 -21.07 6.95 4.17
C MET A 151 -21.73 6.65 2.81
N VAL A 152 -21.06 5.87 1.98
CA VAL A 152 -21.54 5.46 0.65
C VAL A 152 -21.12 4.01 0.43
N ASP A 153 -22.07 3.14 0.12
CA ASP A 153 -21.81 1.72 -0.18
C ASP A 153 -21.78 1.48 -1.69
N ASN A 154 -20.68 1.85 -2.29
CA ASN A 154 -20.40 1.56 -3.69
C ASN A 154 -19.39 0.41 -3.85
N THR A 155 -19.37 -0.20 -5.03
CA THR A 155 -18.29 -1.13 -5.41
C THR A 155 -17.06 -0.32 -5.77
N VAL A 156 -15.94 -0.64 -5.13
CA VAL A 156 -14.64 0.01 -5.36
C VAL A 156 -13.64 -0.99 -5.88
N GLN A 157 -12.65 -0.49 -6.59
CA GLN A 157 -11.51 -1.27 -7.04
C GLN A 157 -10.35 -1.05 -6.05
N LEU A 158 -9.92 -2.12 -5.38
CA LEU A 158 -8.86 -2.12 -4.37
C LEU A 158 -7.64 -2.89 -4.85
N THR A 159 -6.46 -2.31 -4.67
CA THR A 159 -5.18 -2.98 -4.89
C THR A 159 -4.29 -2.89 -3.66
N PHE A 160 -3.48 -3.92 -3.44
CA PHE A 160 -2.55 -3.94 -2.31
C PHE A 160 -1.26 -3.19 -2.65
N VAL A 161 -0.75 -2.41 -1.70
CA VAL A 161 0.39 -1.52 -1.93
C VAL A 161 1.64 -2.24 -2.45
N THR A 162 1.91 -3.47 -1.97
CA THR A 162 3.06 -4.24 -2.43
C THR A 162 2.92 -4.68 -3.88
N ASP A 163 1.70 -4.93 -4.37
CA ASP A 163 1.47 -5.28 -5.78
C ASP A 163 1.72 -4.07 -6.69
N VAL A 164 1.35 -2.87 -6.23
CA VAL A 164 1.72 -1.61 -6.91
C VAL A 164 3.24 -1.45 -7.00
N VAL A 165 3.95 -1.68 -5.91
CA VAL A 165 5.42 -1.58 -5.86
C VAL A 165 6.07 -2.58 -6.80
N LYS A 166 5.64 -3.84 -6.78
CA LYS A 166 6.16 -4.88 -7.69
C LYS A 166 5.94 -4.51 -9.15
N MET A 167 4.76 -4.00 -9.49
CA MET A 167 4.46 -3.53 -10.84
C MET A 167 5.41 -2.40 -11.26
N PHE A 168 5.71 -1.43 -10.39
CA PHE A 168 6.70 -0.38 -10.71
C PHE A 168 8.07 -0.94 -11.04
N ILE A 169 8.52 -1.94 -10.28
CA ILE A 169 9.82 -2.56 -10.47
C ILE A 169 9.87 -3.37 -11.76
N GLU A 170 8.84 -4.15 -12.04
CA GLU A 170 8.71 -4.89 -13.29
C GLU A 170 8.77 -3.93 -14.50
N GLN A 171 8.09 -2.77 -14.43
CA GLN A 171 8.15 -1.75 -15.46
C GLN A 171 9.57 -1.20 -15.70
N ILE A 172 10.32 -1.00 -14.63
CA ILE A 172 11.68 -0.46 -14.70
C ILE A 172 12.66 -1.50 -15.23
N GLU A 173 12.50 -2.76 -14.82
CA GLU A 173 13.46 -3.83 -15.13
C GLU A 173 13.19 -4.53 -16.47
N THR A 174 11.93 -4.73 -16.84
CA THR A 174 11.54 -5.59 -17.96
C THR A 174 10.87 -4.88 -19.12
N ASP A 175 10.50 -3.62 -18.94
CA ASP A 175 9.71 -2.85 -19.90
C ASP A 175 8.32 -3.46 -20.22
N THR A 176 7.81 -4.31 -19.34
CA THR A 176 6.57 -5.06 -19.51
C THR A 176 5.45 -4.47 -18.65
N ILE A 177 4.27 -4.24 -19.22
CA ILE A 177 3.08 -3.80 -18.47
C ILE A 177 2.24 -5.03 -18.14
N ASN A 178 2.35 -5.51 -16.91
CA ASN A 178 1.44 -6.52 -16.38
C ASN A 178 0.21 -5.87 -15.75
N PRO A 179 -0.97 -6.50 -15.85
CA PRO A 179 -2.16 -6.02 -15.17
C PRO A 179 -1.93 -5.96 -13.65
N LEU A 180 -2.28 -4.84 -13.05
CA LEU A 180 -2.20 -4.69 -11.60
C LEU A 180 -3.28 -5.56 -10.93
N PRO A 181 -2.91 -6.48 -10.03
CA PRO A 181 -3.89 -7.25 -9.26
C PRO A 181 -4.81 -6.33 -8.46
N HIS A 182 -6.11 -6.55 -8.55
CA HIS A 182 -7.11 -5.77 -7.83
C HIS A 182 -8.36 -6.59 -7.55
N GLU A 183 -9.16 -6.14 -6.60
CA GLU A 183 -10.46 -6.71 -6.23
C GLU A 183 -11.57 -5.69 -6.42
N PHE A 184 -12.69 -6.10 -7.02
CA PHE A 184 -13.93 -5.32 -7.04
C PHE A 184 -14.80 -5.75 -5.87
N ILE A 185 -14.99 -4.88 -4.91
CA ILE A 185 -15.67 -5.20 -3.65
C ILE A 185 -16.49 -4.02 -3.14
N LYS A 186 -17.60 -4.28 -2.46
CA LYS A 186 -18.37 -3.25 -1.78
C LYS A 186 -17.68 -2.78 -0.50
N VAL A 187 -17.86 -1.50 -0.18
CA VAL A 187 -17.31 -0.91 1.05
C VAL A 187 -17.83 -1.64 2.29
N THR A 188 -19.11 -2.01 2.32
CA THR A 188 -19.71 -2.81 3.40
C THR A 188 -19.10 -4.20 3.53
N GLU A 189 -18.80 -4.87 2.43
CA GLU A 189 -18.17 -6.22 2.45
C GLU A 189 -16.77 -6.16 3.08
N VAL A 190 -15.99 -5.12 2.78
CA VAL A 190 -14.69 -4.90 3.43
C VAL A 190 -14.86 -4.70 4.93
N LEU A 191 -15.84 -3.89 5.36
CA LEU A 191 -16.11 -3.66 6.78
C LEU A 191 -16.49 -4.95 7.51
N GLU A 192 -17.38 -5.78 6.93
CA GLU A 192 -17.78 -7.06 7.53
C GLU A 192 -16.58 -8.04 7.65
N MET A 193 -15.71 -8.09 6.64
CA MET A 193 -14.49 -8.90 6.73
C MET A 193 -13.59 -8.42 7.87
N LEU A 194 -13.39 -7.11 8.02
CA LEU A 194 -12.55 -6.54 9.09
C LEU A 194 -13.17 -6.76 10.48
N LYS A 195 -14.49 -6.66 10.63
CA LYS A 195 -15.20 -7.04 11.85
C LYS A 195 -15.00 -8.52 12.19
N GLY A 196 -15.07 -9.38 11.18
CA GLY A 196 -14.77 -10.82 11.34
C GLY A 196 -13.33 -11.05 11.82
N TYR A 197 -12.35 -10.33 11.28
CA TYR A 197 -10.96 -10.42 11.74
C TYR A 197 -10.79 -9.95 13.19
N LYS A 198 -11.46 -8.86 13.58
CA LYS A 198 -11.46 -8.42 14.97
C LYS A 198 -12.05 -9.47 15.91
N ALA A 199 -13.20 -10.05 15.55
CA ALA A 199 -13.88 -11.04 16.37
C ALA A 199 -13.07 -12.34 16.54
N GLN A 200 -12.40 -12.81 15.49
CA GLN A 200 -11.63 -14.06 15.54
C GLN A 200 -10.21 -13.86 16.08
N TYR A 201 -9.49 -12.92 15.51
CA TYR A 201 -8.07 -12.71 15.82
C TYR A 201 -7.87 -11.73 16.97
N GLY A 202 -8.64 -10.64 17.04
CA GLY A 202 -8.47 -9.60 18.04
C GLY A 202 -8.69 -10.06 19.47
N PHE A 203 -9.56 -11.07 19.70
CA PHE A 203 -9.88 -11.57 21.05
C PHE A 203 -9.23 -12.92 21.39
N GLY A 204 -8.81 -13.69 20.41
CA GLY A 204 -8.36 -15.06 20.67
C GLY A 204 -7.15 -15.51 19.86
N GLY A 205 -6.58 -14.65 19.04
CA GLY A 205 -5.42 -14.99 18.20
C GLY A 205 -5.72 -16.03 17.11
N LYS A 206 -6.99 -16.37 16.89
CA LYS A 206 -7.38 -17.34 15.87
C LYS A 206 -7.26 -16.73 14.49
N ILE A 207 -6.37 -17.25 13.65
CA ILE A 207 -6.18 -16.77 12.29
C ILE A 207 -7.41 -17.14 11.45
N PRO A 208 -8.09 -16.17 10.81
CA PRO A 208 -9.26 -16.42 9.99
C PRO A 208 -8.92 -17.18 8.71
N ASN A 209 -9.95 -17.66 7.98
CA ASN A 209 -9.74 -18.23 6.66
C ASN A 209 -9.20 -17.19 5.66
N LEU A 210 -8.00 -17.44 5.15
CA LEU A 210 -7.24 -16.58 4.24
C LEU A 210 -7.00 -17.27 2.88
N ASP A 211 -8.05 -17.82 2.26
CA ASP A 211 -7.99 -18.61 1.03
C ASP A 211 -7.64 -17.80 -0.22
N THR A 212 -7.79 -16.47 -0.20
CA THR A 212 -7.42 -15.58 -1.31
C THR A 212 -6.28 -14.63 -0.94
N ASN A 213 -5.56 -14.13 -1.94
CA ASN A 213 -4.52 -13.12 -1.71
C ASN A 213 -5.12 -11.81 -1.15
N PHE A 214 -6.31 -11.42 -1.61
CA PHE A 214 -7.00 -10.25 -1.09
C PHE A 214 -7.26 -10.37 0.42
N LYS A 215 -7.80 -11.51 0.88
CA LYS A 215 -8.04 -11.75 2.32
C LYS A 215 -6.73 -11.73 3.12
N LYS A 216 -5.65 -12.33 2.61
CA LYS A 216 -4.31 -12.28 3.24
C LYS A 216 -3.82 -10.84 3.38
N HIS A 217 -3.93 -10.05 2.32
CA HIS A 217 -3.51 -8.65 2.27
C HIS A 217 -4.35 -7.78 3.22
N LEU A 218 -5.68 -7.97 3.21
CA LEU A 218 -6.60 -7.24 4.09
C LEU A 218 -6.34 -7.59 5.57
N PHE A 219 -6.14 -8.86 5.89
CA PHE A 219 -5.79 -9.30 7.23
C PHE A 219 -4.45 -8.74 7.72
N ASN A 220 -3.42 -8.77 6.89
CA ASN A 220 -2.12 -8.16 7.21
C ASN A 220 -2.24 -6.65 7.42
N THR A 221 -3.09 -5.98 6.64
CA THR A 221 -3.41 -4.56 6.83
C THR A 221 -4.08 -4.35 8.18
N PHE A 222 -5.13 -5.12 8.50
CA PHE A 222 -5.81 -5.04 9.81
C PHE A 222 -4.83 -5.19 10.97
N ARG A 223 -3.99 -6.24 10.95
CA ARG A 223 -3.00 -6.50 11.99
C ARG A 223 -2.00 -5.35 12.19
N SER A 224 -1.70 -4.58 11.15
CA SER A 224 -0.75 -3.46 11.25
C SER A 224 -1.27 -2.31 12.10
N TYR A 225 -2.59 -2.21 12.31
CA TYR A 225 -3.25 -1.21 13.16
C TYR A 225 -3.49 -1.66 14.60
N MET A 226 -3.32 -2.95 14.91
CA MET A 226 -3.44 -3.45 16.28
C MET A 226 -2.28 -2.92 17.15
N ASN A 227 -2.57 -2.59 18.40
CA ASN A 227 -1.54 -2.26 19.39
C ASN A 227 -0.68 -3.49 19.70
N HIS A 228 0.54 -3.28 20.20
CA HIS A 228 1.45 -4.38 20.51
C HIS A 228 0.86 -5.33 21.56
N GLU A 229 0.20 -4.79 22.56
CA GLU A 229 -0.40 -5.55 23.66
C GLU A 229 -1.55 -6.44 23.16
N ASP A 230 -2.34 -5.98 22.19
CA ASP A 230 -3.45 -6.71 21.58
C ASP A 230 -3.00 -7.88 20.68
N ARG A 231 -1.69 -8.02 20.46
CA ARG A 231 -1.10 -9.12 19.67
C ARG A 231 -0.51 -10.24 20.53
N LEU A 232 -0.58 -10.09 21.84
CA LEU A 232 -0.10 -11.08 22.78
C LEU A 232 -1.27 -11.97 23.21
N PHE A 233 -1.35 -13.15 22.62
CA PHE A 233 -2.38 -14.13 22.95
C PHE A 233 -1.82 -15.18 23.93
N PRO A 234 -2.59 -15.55 24.99
CA PRO A 234 -2.19 -16.64 25.85
C PRO A 234 -2.17 -17.95 25.05
N THR A 235 -1.11 -18.71 25.22
CA THR A 235 -1.00 -20.06 24.65
C THR A 235 -1.93 -21.03 25.39
N ILE A 236 -2.65 -21.86 24.64
CA ILE A 236 -3.41 -22.98 25.20
C ILE A 236 -2.39 -24.06 25.54
N THR A 237 -2.23 -24.36 26.84
CA THR A 237 -1.29 -25.37 27.31
C THR A 237 -2.05 -26.55 27.89
N HIS A 238 -1.72 -27.74 27.43
CA HIS A 238 -2.21 -29.04 27.95
C HIS A 238 -1.07 -29.70 28.71
N SER A 239 -1.28 -30.02 29.99
CA SER A 239 -0.27 -30.64 30.87
C SER A 239 -0.74 -31.96 31.40
N ASP A 240 0.15 -32.98 31.39
CA ASP A 240 -0.06 -34.27 32.04
C ASP A 240 1.27 -34.77 32.67
N ASP A 241 1.27 -35.98 33.21
CA ASP A 241 2.46 -36.57 33.87
C ASP A 241 3.66 -36.73 32.92
N ARG A 242 3.45 -36.72 31.62
CA ARG A 242 4.48 -36.85 30.57
C ARG A 242 5.12 -35.52 30.18
N GLY A 243 4.45 -34.39 30.48
CA GLY A 243 4.95 -33.07 30.15
C GLY A 243 3.86 -32.09 29.72
N ASP A 244 4.29 -31.07 29.00
CA ASP A 244 3.43 -29.96 28.52
C ASP A 244 3.38 -29.90 27.01
N LEU A 245 2.22 -29.59 26.47
CA LEU A 245 2.01 -29.27 25.06
C LEU A 245 1.35 -27.89 24.96
N ALA A 246 1.99 -26.96 24.27
CA ALA A 246 1.46 -25.61 24.06
C ALA A 246 1.13 -25.39 22.58
N GLU A 247 -0.09 -24.98 22.29
CA GLU A 247 -0.52 -24.60 20.94
C GLU A 247 -0.01 -23.18 20.63
N LEU A 248 0.81 -23.05 19.58
CA LEU A 248 1.43 -21.77 19.19
C LEU A 248 0.64 -21.01 18.14
N VAL A 249 -0.04 -21.74 17.26
CA VAL A 249 -0.81 -21.14 16.14
C VAL A 249 -2.17 -21.83 16.06
N ASN A 250 -3.21 -21.02 16.15
CA ASN A 250 -4.59 -21.45 15.99
C ASN A 250 -5.14 -20.88 14.68
N VAL A 251 -5.53 -21.74 13.76
CA VAL A 251 -6.02 -21.36 12.42
C VAL A 251 -7.44 -21.87 12.23
N ASP A 252 -8.31 -21.03 11.68
CA ASP A 252 -9.66 -21.44 11.32
C ASP A 252 -9.62 -22.33 10.07
N MET A 253 -10.30 -23.45 10.12
CA MET A 253 -10.46 -24.38 8.99
C MET A 253 -9.14 -24.97 8.42
N SER A 254 -8.08 -25.09 9.22
CA SER A 254 -6.86 -25.81 8.80
C SER A 254 -6.76 -27.17 9.45
N GLU A 255 -6.16 -28.13 8.73
CA GLU A 255 -5.86 -29.48 9.24
C GLU A 255 -4.52 -29.51 10.01
N GLY A 256 -3.80 -28.37 10.13
CA GLY A 256 -2.47 -28.29 10.75
C GLY A 256 -2.47 -27.46 12.02
N LEU A 257 -1.82 -27.99 13.06
CA LEU A 257 -1.52 -27.31 14.32
C LEU A 257 -0.01 -27.08 14.41
N VAL A 258 0.40 -25.90 14.88
CA VAL A 258 1.78 -25.63 15.29
C VAL A 258 1.81 -25.63 16.80
N PHE A 259 2.59 -26.52 17.40
CA PHE A 259 2.71 -26.66 18.84
C PHE A 259 4.16 -26.85 19.25
N THR A 260 4.46 -26.59 20.51
CA THR A 260 5.69 -27.00 21.20
C THR A 260 5.36 -27.98 22.31
N SER A 261 6.23 -28.92 22.55
CA SER A 261 6.08 -29.87 23.66
C SER A 261 7.35 -29.92 24.52
N PHE A 262 7.15 -30.07 25.81
CA PHE A 262 8.20 -30.34 26.80
C PHE A 262 7.89 -31.69 27.43
N THR A 263 8.86 -32.60 27.38
CA THR A 263 8.72 -33.96 27.97
C THR A 263 9.45 -34.01 29.28
N ASN A 264 8.81 -34.51 30.34
CA ASN A 264 9.45 -34.76 31.59
C ASN A 264 10.47 -35.90 31.46
N PRO A 265 11.67 -35.79 32.09
CA PRO A 265 12.57 -36.93 32.12
C PRO A 265 11.91 -38.08 32.87
N GLY A 266 11.93 -39.28 32.28
CA GLY A 266 11.42 -40.50 32.88
C GLY A 266 12.27 -41.01 34.04
#